data_a862e99262eac31f0f040cc226b6d7aa
#
_entry.id   a862e99262eac31f0f040cc226b6d7aa
#
_cell.length_a   1.000
_cell.length_b   1.000
_cell.length_c   1.000
_cell.angle_alpha   90.00
_cell.angle_beta   90.00
_cell.angle_gamma   90.00
#
_symmetry.space_group_name_H-M   'P 1'
#
loop_
_entity.id
_entity.type
_entity.pdbx_description
1 polymer ?
#
loop_
_entity_poly.entity_id
_entity_poly.type
_entity_poly.pdbx_seq_one_letter_code
_entity_poly.pdbx_strand_id
1 'polypeptide(L)'
;MTKRLASKHKVDRRLKVNLWGRPKSPFNSRNYPPGQHGKAKKGKLSDYGTQLEAKQKMKFYYGNINERQFRNVYRKAIQKKGNTTENLVGFLESRLDTVVYRAKFATTVFSARQLINHGHIKVNGKKVNIPSYLVKAEDTIELRDKSKDIVTIVGALVSKEREVPDYIQMDEKNKKATLIRIPKFSEVPYPVIMEPNLVIEYYSR
;
A
#
# COMPACT_ATOMS: atom_id res chain seq x y z
N MET A 1 14.23 10.33 -2.20
CA MET A 1 13.13 9.49 -2.79
C MET A 1 13.72 8.17 -3.26
N THR A 2 13.16 7.03 -2.85
CA THR A 2 13.68 5.72 -3.29
C THR A 2 13.26 5.47 -4.74
N LYS A 3 14.22 5.40 -5.66
CA LYS A 3 13.96 5.14 -7.07
C LYS A 3 13.48 3.69 -7.24
N ARG A 4 12.38 3.49 -7.98
CA ARG A 4 11.89 2.15 -8.31
C ARG A 4 12.78 1.54 -9.40
N LEU A 5 13.53 0.49 -9.04
CA LEU A 5 14.46 -0.17 -9.97
C LEU A 5 13.80 -1.25 -10.84
N ALA A 6 12.65 -1.79 -10.42
CA ALA A 6 11.97 -2.89 -11.10
C ALA A 6 10.60 -2.48 -11.62
N SER A 7 10.17 -3.08 -12.73
CA SER A 7 8.80 -2.98 -13.23
C SER A 7 7.82 -3.56 -12.19
N LYS A 8 6.74 -2.82 -11.86
CA LYS A 8 5.77 -3.26 -10.85
C LYS A 8 5.12 -4.61 -11.18
N HIS A 9 4.85 -4.88 -12.43
CA HIS A 9 4.19 -6.12 -12.86
C HIS A 9 5.13 -7.33 -12.96
N LYS A 10 6.44 -7.16 -12.91
CA LYS A 10 7.37 -8.27 -12.66
C LYS A 10 7.20 -8.85 -11.26
N VAL A 11 6.74 -8.01 -10.31
CA VAL A 11 6.45 -8.45 -8.93
C VAL A 11 5.23 -9.36 -8.91
N ASP A 12 4.12 -8.97 -9.56
CA ASP A 12 2.91 -9.78 -9.66
C ASP A 12 3.25 -11.19 -10.17
N ARG A 13 4.00 -11.26 -11.27
CA ARG A 13 4.41 -12.53 -11.86
C ARG A 13 5.37 -13.33 -10.99
N ARG A 14 6.27 -12.67 -10.23
CA ARG A 14 7.20 -13.33 -9.31
C ARG A 14 6.45 -13.95 -8.14
N LEU A 15 5.50 -13.22 -7.56
CA LEU A 15 4.68 -13.64 -6.42
C LEU A 15 3.47 -14.51 -6.84
N LYS A 16 3.29 -14.74 -8.15
CA LYS A 16 2.17 -15.50 -8.74
C LYS A 16 0.79 -15.02 -8.25
N VAL A 17 0.65 -13.70 -8.06
CA VAL A 17 -0.62 -13.08 -7.63
C VAL A 17 -0.81 -11.74 -8.34
N ASN A 18 -2.06 -11.36 -8.58
CA ASN A 18 -2.40 -10.00 -9.02
C ASN A 18 -2.44 -9.08 -7.79
N LEU A 19 -1.26 -8.59 -7.38
CA LEU A 19 -1.04 -7.95 -6.08
C LEU A 19 -1.96 -6.75 -5.80
N TRP A 20 -2.36 -6.02 -6.83
CA TRP A 20 -3.23 -4.84 -6.70
C TRP A 20 -4.63 -5.04 -7.29
N GLY A 21 -5.01 -6.28 -7.63
CA GLY A 21 -6.35 -6.60 -8.16
C GLY A 21 -6.68 -5.93 -9.49
N ARG A 22 -5.66 -5.48 -10.26
CA ARG A 22 -5.92 -4.72 -11.49
C ARG A 22 -6.31 -5.62 -12.67
N PRO A 23 -7.39 -5.29 -13.41
CA PRO A 23 -7.80 -6.08 -14.58
C PRO A 23 -6.70 -6.24 -15.63
N LYS A 24 -5.92 -5.17 -15.85
CA LYS A 24 -4.79 -5.13 -16.82
C LYS A 24 -3.46 -5.65 -16.26
N SER A 25 -3.46 -6.44 -15.16
CA SER A 25 -2.21 -7.03 -14.68
C SER A 25 -1.70 -8.10 -15.66
N PRO A 26 -0.43 -8.04 -16.08
CA PRO A 26 0.17 -9.08 -16.93
C PRO A 26 0.18 -10.48 -16.32
N PHE A 27 -0.03 -10.60 -15.01
CA PHE A 27 -0.20 -11.90 -14.35
C PHE A 27 -1.45 -12.63 -14.85
N ASN A 28 -2.52 -11.92 -15.17
CA ASN A 28 -3.78 -12.51 -15.65
C ASN A 28 -3.59 -13.27 -16.99
N SER A 29 -2.66 -12.83 -17.83
CA SER A 29 -2.32 -13.49 -19.11
C SER A 29 -1.07 -14.36 -19.04
N ARG A 30 -0.17 -14.10 -18.08
CA ARG A 30 1.14 -14.78 -17.94
C ARG A 30 1.36 -15.15 -16.49
N ASN A 31 0.75 -16.23 -16.03
CA ASN A 31 0.77 -16.71 -14.64
C ASN A 31 2.09 -17.40 -14.20
N TYR A 32 3.17 -17.20 -14.96
CA TYR A 32 4.50 -17.74 -14.66
C TYR A 32 5.49 -16.62 -14.31
N PRO A 33 6.53 -16.91 -13.50
CA PRO A 33 7.55 -15.93 -13.13
C PRO A 33 8.22 -15.26 -14.34
N PRO A 34 8.75 -14.04 -14.18
CA PRO A 34 9.47 -13.36 -15.26
C PRO A 34 10.87 -13.97 -15.46
N GLY A 35 11.41 -13.76 -16.66
CA GLY A 35 12.76 -14.21 -17.05
C GLY A 35 12.76 -15.42 -17.97
N GLN A 36 13.93 -15.78 -18.50
CA GLN A 36 14.14 -16.86 -19.45
C GLN A 36 13.65 -18.21 -18.90
N HIS A 37 13.93 -18.49 -17.63
CA HIS A 37 13.53 -19.73 -16.95
C HIS A 37 12.19 -19.65 -16.22
N GLY A 38 11.36 -18.63 -16.51
CA GLY A 38 10.09 -18.44 -15.82
C GLY A 38 9.08 -19.59 -15.95
N LYS A 39 9.13 -20.32 -17.05
CA LYS A 39 8.28 -21.49 -17.33
C LYS A 39 8.82 -22.80 -16.72
N ALA A 40 10.07 -22.82 -16.26
CA ALA A 40 10.65 -24.00 -15.65
C ALA A 40 9.92 -24.37 -14.34
N LYS A 41 9.77 -25.67 -14.08
CA LYS A 41 9.16 -26.18 -12.86
C LYS A 41 10.02 -25.76 -11.65
N LYS A 42 9.42 -25.08 -10.69
CA LYS A 42 10.08 -24.73 -9.42
C LYS A 42 9.74 -25.73 -8.34
N GLY A 43 10.71 -26.08 -7.53
CA GLY A 43 10.51 -26.90 -6.35
C GLY A 43 9.59 -26.24 -5.31
N LYS A 44 9.22 -26.99 -4.29
CA LYS A 44 8.48 -26.51 -3.12
C LYS A 44 9.34 -25.48 -2.36
N LEU A 45 8.72 -24.40 -1.91
CA LEU A 45 9.40 -23.42 -1.06
C LEU A 45 9.72 -24.04 0.31
N SER A 46 10.87 -23.67 0.87
CA SER A 46 11.15 -23.90 2.29
C SER A 46 10.33 -22.96 3.17
N ASP A 47 10.24 -23.23 4.46
CA ASP A 47 9.54 -22.37 5.42
C ASP A 47 10.08 -20.93 5.39
N TYR A 48 11.40 -20.79 5.34
CA TYR A 48 12.04 -19.49 5.16
C TYR A 48 11.61 -18.81 3.85
N GLY A 49 11.55 -19.58 2.76
CA GLY A 49 11.11 -19.08 1.45
C GLY A 49 9.67 -18.57 1.48
N THR A 50 8.78 -19.28 2.17
CA THR A 50 7.38 -18.91 2.35
C THR A 50 7.24 -17.63 3.17
N GLN A 51 7.95 -17.51 4.29
CA GLN A 51 7.97 -16.30 5.12
C GLN A 51 8.55 -15.10 4.37
N LEU A 52 9.63 -15.32 3.61
CA LEU A 52 10.23 -14.28 2.76
C LEU A 52 9.26 -13.80 1.69
N GLU A 53 8.52 -14.72 1.05
CA GLU A 53 7.52 -14.39 0.02
C GLU A 53 6.37 -13.57 0.63
N ALA A 54 5.85 -13.96 1.80
CA ALA A 54 4.83 -13.22 2.53
C ALA A 54 5.29 -11.79 2.86
N LYS A 55 6.52 -11.64 3.36
CA LYS A 55 7.13 -10.32 3.61
C LYS A 55 7.24 -9.50 2.33
N GLN A 56 7.72 -10.07 1.23
CA GLN A 56 7.85 -9.37 -0.04
C GLN A 56 6.49 -8.97 -0.60
N LYS A 57 5.48 -9.84 -0.50
CA LYS A 57 4.09 -9.57 -0.90
C LYS A 57 3.57 -8.30 -0.21
N MET A 58 3.65 -8.26 1.12
CA MET A 58 3.20 -7.12 1.91
C MET A 58 4.00 -5.84 1.60
N LYS A 59 5.33 -5.93 1.56
CA LYS A 59 6.20 -4.80 1.26
C LYS A 59 5.92 -4.18 -0.12
N PHE A 60 5.69 -5.00 -1.13
CA PHE A 60 5.38 -4.53 -2.49
C PHE A 60 3.98 -3.95 -2.59
N TYR A 61 3.00 -4.55 -1.93
CA TYR A 61 1.63 -4.03 -1.89
C TYR A 61 1.60 -2.56 -1.47
N TYR A 62 2.31 -2.22 -0.40
CA TYR A 62 2.45 -0.84 0.09
C TYR A 62 3.47 -0.01 -0.72
N GLY A 63 3.62 -0.30 -2.02
CA GLY A 63 4.41 0.47 -2.96
C GLY A 63 5.92 0.25 -2.83
N ASN A 64 6.34 -0.96 -2.54
CA ASN A 64 7.75 -1.34 -2.40
C ASN A 64 8.46 -0.48 -1.34
N ILE A 65 7.95 -0.51 -0.12
CA ILE A 65 8.61 0.13 1.03
C ILE A 65 10.05 -0.41 1.16
N ASN A 66 11.01 0.48 1.45
CA ASN A 66 12.40 0.08 1.68
C ASN A 66 12.48 -0.89 2.88
N GLU A 67 13.39 -1.86 2.81
CA GLU A 67 13.58 -2.88 3.86
C GLU A 67 13.81 -2.25 5.25
N ARG A 68 14.67 -1.23 5.31
CA ARG A 68 14.94 -0.50 6.56
C ARG A 68 13.66 0.14 7.13
N GLN A 69 12.84 0.77 6.28
CA GLN A 69 11.58 1.36 6.71
C GLN A 69 10.58 0.30 7.17
N PHE A 70 10.46 -0.80 6.44
CA PHE A 70 9.55 -1.89 6.78
C PHE A 70 9.93 -2.54 8.12
N ARG A 71 11.25 -2.80 8.33
CA ARG A 71 11.76 -3.31 9.59
C ARG A 71 11.52 -2.34 10.76
N ASN A 72 11.61 -1.02 10.51
CA ASN A 72 11.28 -0.02 11.52
C ASN A 72 9.78 -0.02 11.89
N VAL A 73 8.89 -0.23 10.91
CA VAL A 73 7.45 -0.39 11.17
C VAL A 73 7.20 -1.64 12.02
N TYR A 74 7.83 -2.76 11.69
CA TYR A 74 7.76 -3.99 12.47
C TYR A 74 8.22 -3.77 13.92
N ARG A 75 9.37 -3.11 14.14
CA ARG A 75 9.86 -2.81 15.49
C ARG A 75 8.87 -1.98 16.30
N LYS A 76 8.25 -0.96 15.68
CA LYS A 76 7.20 -0.17 16.32
C LYS A 76 5.96 -1.00 16.63
N ALA A 77 5.60 -1.95 15.77
CA ALA A 77 4.45 -2.83 15.98
C ALA A 77 4.64 -3.74 17.21
N ILE A 78 5.85 -4.25 17.45
CA ILE A 78 6.16 -5.05 18.64
C ILE A 78 6.14 -4.18 19.92
N GLN A 79 6.68 -2.98 19.85
CA GLN A 79 6.72 -2.08 21.02
C GLN A 79 5.34 -1.60 21.48
N LYS A 80 4.37 -1.57 20.55
CA LYS A 80 3.00 -1.15 20.86
C LYS A 80 2.25 -2.30 21.52
N LYS A 81 1.58 -2.03 22.65
CA LYS A 81 0.71 -3.00 23.35
C LYS A 81 -0.39 -3.53 22.42
N GLY A 82 -0.73 -4.80 22.56
CA GLY A 82 -1.79 -5.47 21.82
C GLY A 82 -1.26 -6.47 20.77
N ASN A 83 -2.11 -6.82 19.83
CA ASN A 83 -1.76 -7.79 18.78
C ASN A 83 -0.76 -7.17 17.77
N THR A 84 0.42 -7.78 17.66
CA THR A 84 1.49 -7.29 16.77
C THR A 84 1.06 -7.27 15.30
N THR A 85 0.25 -8.24 14.87
CA THR A 85 -0.31 -8.30 13.51
C THR A 85 -1.17 -7.09 13.20
N GLU A 86 -2.12 -6.78 14.09
CA GLU A 86 -3.01 -5.61 13.97
C GLU A 86 -2.20 -4.30 14.01
N ASN A 87 -1.24 -4.20 14.91
CA ASN A 87 -0.36 -3.05 15.02
C ASN A 87 0.46 -2.83 13.73
N LEU A 88 1.01 -3.91 13.16
CA LEU A 88 1.79 -3.87 11.92
C LEU A 88 0.95 -3.33 10.76
N VAL A 89 -0.24 -3.91 10.58
CA VAL A 89 -1.17 -3.48 9.52
C VAL A 89 -1.66 -2.06 9.77
N GLY A 90 -2.02 -1.73 11.00
CA GLY A 90 -2.45 -0.38 11.39
C GLY A 90 -1.40 0.67 11.06
N PHE A 91 -0.11 0.44 11.34
CA PHE A 91 0.95 1.36 10.95
C PHE A 91 1.15 1.47 9.44
N LEU A 92 0.96 0.37 8.69
CA LEU A 92 1.06 0.39 7.23
C LEU A 92 -0.11 1.12 6.57
N GLU A 93 -1.32 0.96 7.09
CA GLU A 93 -2.51 1.67 6.61
C GLU A 93 -2.55 3.15 7.06
N SER A 94 -1.92 3.50 8.19
CA SER A 94 -1.81 4.89 8.65
C SER A 94 -0.78 5.72 7.86
N ARG A 95 -0.03 5.14 6.93
CA ARG A 95 0.90 5.91 6.09
C ARG A 95 0.14 6.82 5.14
N LEU A 96 0.62 8.04 4.98
CA LEU A 96 -0.02 9.04 4.10
C LEU A 96 -0.16 8.53 2.64
N ASP A 97 0.86 7.82 2.10
CA ASP A 97 0.78 7.25 0.76
C ASP A 97 -0.35 6.20 0.63
N THR A 98 -0.58 5.43 1.68
CA THR A 98 -1.66 4.45 1.74
C THR A 98 -3.02 5.14 1.89
N VAL A 99 -3.15 6.10 2.81
CA VAL A 99 -4.43 6.82 3.02
C VAL A 99 -4.85 7.56 1.76
N VAL A 100 -3.94 8.27 1.08
CA VAL A 100 -4.20 8.96 -0.21
C VAL A 100 -4.64 7.96 -1.29
N TYR A 101 -4.06 6.76 -1.29
CA TYR A 101 -4.47 5.69 -2.21
C TYR A 101 -5.85 5.14 -1.87
N ARG A 102 -6.17 4.89 -0.58
CA ARG A 102 -7.48 4.42 -0.12
C ARG A 102 -8.59 5.43 -0.35
N ALA A 103 -8.30 6.71 -0.14
CA ALA A 103 -9.20 7.84 -0.42
C ALA A 103 -9.42 8.10 -1.92
N LYS A 104 -8.93 7.24 -2.81
CA LYS A 104 -9.08 7.36 -4.29
C LYS A 104 -8.47 8.63 -4.92
N PHE A 105 -7.65 9.39 -4.21
CA PHE A 105 -6.96 10.53 -4.84
C PHE A 105 -5.91 10.11 -5.88
N ALA A 106 -5.52 8.85 -5.88
CA ALA A 106 -4.57 8.29 -6.84
C ALA A 106 -4.98 6.88 -7.28
N THR A 107 -4.73 6.54 -8.54
CA THR A 107 -5.02 5.21 -9.09
C THR A 107 -4.08 4.11 -8.58
N THR A 108 -2.89 4.47 -8.09
CA THR A 108 -1.91 3.52 -7.55
C THR A 108 -1.18 4.12 -6.36
N VAL A 109 -0.65 3.28 -5.46
CA VAL A 109 0.21 3.72 -4.35
C VAL A 109 1.43 4.49 -4.84
N PHE A 110 1.96 4.14 -6.01
CA PHE A 110 3.09 4.87 -6.62
C PHE A 110 2.71 6.27 -7.07
N SER A 111 1.51 6.44 -7.65
CA SER A 111 0.97 7.75 -8.00
C SER A 111 0.67 8.57 -6.74
N ALA A 112 0.11 7.95 -5.69
CA ALA A 112 -0.09 8.61 -4.40
C ALA A 112 1.21 9.19 -3.84
N ARG A 113 2.29 8.41 -3.85
CA ARG A 113 3.62 8.89 -3.46
C ARG A 113 4.11 10.06 -4.29
N GLN A 114 3.89 10.03 -5.58
CA GLN A 114 4.29 11.12 -6.47
C GLN A 114 3.52 12.39 -6.12
N LEU A 115 2.20 12.31 -5.93
CA LEU A 115 1.38 13.44 -5.53
C LEU A 115 1.84 14.05 -4.21
N ILE A 116 2.15 13.23 -3.22
CA ILE A 116 2.66 13.70 -1.92
C ILE A 116 4.01 14.37 -2.08
N ASN A 117 4.97 13.73 -2.76
CA ASN A 117 6.31 14.28 -2.96
C ASN A 117 6.31 15.62 -3.71
N HIS A 118 5.39 15.79 -4.65
CA HIS A 118 5.20 17.04 -5.39
C HIS A 118 4.42 18.08 -4.57
N GLY A 119 3.98 17.72 -3.37
CA GLY A 119 3.31 18.62 -2.43
C GLY A 119 1.90 19.01 -2.83
N HIS A 120 1.16 18.11 -3.48
CA HIS A 120 -0.25 18.30 -3.83
C HIS A 120 -1.19 18.01 -2.65
N ILE A 121 -0.68 17.45 -1.55
CA ILE A 121 -1.45 17.01 -0.39
C ILE A 121 -1.19 17.93 0.81
N LYS A 122 -2.25 18.24 1.56
CA LYS A 122 -2.21 18.87 2.86
C LYS A 122 -2.78 17.89 3.90
N VAL A 123 -2.28 17.96 5.12
CA VAL A 123 -2.83 17.27 6.30
C VAL A 123 -3.13 18.36 7.33
N ASN A 124 -4.37 18.42 7.78
CA ASN A 124 -4.86 19.47 8.69
C ASN A 124 -4.47 20.88 8.23
N GLY A 125 -4.69 21.16 6.93
CA GLY A 125 -4.38 22.45 6.31
C GLY A 125 -2.89 22.70 6.00
N LYS A 126 -1.96 21.88 6.52
CA LYS A 126 -0.51 22.02 6.32
C LYS A 126 -0.01 21.14 5.18
N LYS A 127 0.82 21.70 4.29
CA LYS A 127 1.46 20.94 3.21
C LYS A 127 2.39 19.87 3.76
N VAL A 128 2.20 18.61 3.35
CA VAL A 128 3.05 17.48 3.69
C VAL A 128 3.60 16.86 2.40
N ASN A 129 4.93 16.68 2.33
CA ASN A 129 5.63 16.09 1.18
C ASN A 129 6.35 14.77 1.51
N ILE A 130 6.02 14.17 2.67
CA ILE A 130 6.63 12.93 3.16
C ILE A 130 5.62 11.78 3.03
N PRO A 131 5.77 10.84 2.08
CA PRO A 131 4.83 9.72 1.89
C PRO A 131 4.71 8.79 3.10
N SER A 132 5.76 8.69 3.91
CA SER A 132 5.79 7.86 5.12
C SER A 132 5.28 8.57 6.37
N TYR A 133 4.72 9.78 6.23
CA TYR A 133 4.05 10.48 7.33
C TYR A 133 2.94 9.59 7.90
N LEU A 134 2.87 9.47 9.21
CA LEU A 134 1.84 8.68 9.89
C LEU A 134 0.64 9.58 10.22
N VAL A 135 -0.44 9.32 9.53
CA VAL A 135 -1.73 9.96 9.74
C VAL A 135 -2.35 9.39 11.01
N LYS A 136 -2.89 10.23 11.87
CA LYS A 136 -3.60 9.84 13.10
C LYS A 136 -5.10 9.74 12.81
N ALA A 137 -5.83 9.11 13.71
CA ALA A 137 -7.28 9.19 13.71
C ALA A 137 -7.72 10.67 13.79
N GLU A 138 -8.79 11.00 13.08
CA GLU A 138 -9.38 12.33 12.94
C GLU A 138 -8.54 13.35 12.11
N ASP A 139 -7.34 12.96 11.64
CA ASP A 139 -6.61 13.82 10.72
C ASP A 139 -7.35 13.94 9.37
N THR A 140 -7.46 15.17 8.87
CA THR A 140 -8.07 15.48 7.58
C THR A 140 -6.98 15.63 6.50
N ILE A 141 -7.13 14.86 5.44
CA ILE A 141 -6.27 14.89 4.25
C ILE A 141 -7.01 15.60 3.12
N GLU A 142 -6.42 16.62 2.54
CA GLU A 142 -7.03 17.41 1.48
C GLU A 142 -6.06 17.67 0.32
N LEU A 143 -6.64 17.86 -0.87
CA LEU A 143 -5.89 18.31 -2.02
C LEU A 143 -5.66 19.81 -1.94
N ARG A 144 -4.47 20.26 -2.38
CA ARG A 144 -4.24 21.71 -2.56
C ARG A 144 -5.19 22.25 -3.63
N ASP A 145 -5.65 23.48 -3.46
CA ASP A 145 -6.63 24.10 -4.36
C ASP A 145 -6.17 24.09 -5.82
N LYS A 146 -4.90 24.45 -6.09
CA LYS A 146 -4.30 24.38 -7.43
C LYS A 146 -4.17 22.96 -8.01
N SER A 147 -4.44 21.92 -7.22
CA SER A 147 -4.25 20.52 -7.62
C SER A 147 -5.56 19.76 -7.77
N LYS A 148 -6.69 20.38 -7.44
CA LYS A 148 -8.01 19.74 -7.46
C LYS A 148 -8.45 19.32 -8.87
N ASP A 149 -7.99 20.04 -9.89
CA ASP A 149 -8.43 19.85 -11.28
C ASP A 149 -7.40 19.06 -12.12
N ILE A 150 -6.40 18.46 -11.48
CA ILE A 150 -5.45 17.59 -12.17
C ILE A 150 -6.19 16.37 -12.72
N VAL A 151 -6.13 16.17 -14.04
CA VAL A 151 -6.84 15.11 -14.79
C VAL A 151 -6.63 13.73 -14.18
N THR A 152 -5.42 13.40 -13.72
CA THR A 152 -5.13 12.09 -13.09
C THR A 152 -5.83 11.90 -11.75
N ILE A 153 -6.08 12.99 -11.00
CA ILE A 153 -6.80 12.94 -9.72
C ILE A 153 -8.29 12.81 -9.99
N VAL A 154 -8.83 13.65 -10.88
CA VAL A 154 -10.25 13.58 -11.26
C VAL A 154 -10.59 12.18 -11.81
N GLY A 155 -9.76 11.65 -12.71
CA GLY A 155 -9.94 10.30 -13.23
C GLY A 155 -9.84 9.20 -12.16
N ALA A 156 -9.03 9.40 -11.12
CA ALA A 156 -8.94 8.45 -10.01
C ALA A 156 -10.19 8.46 -9.11
N LEU A 157 -10.78 9.64 -8.88
CA LEU A 157 -12.02 9.80 -8.08
C LEU A 157 -13.22 9.15 -8.77
N VAL A 158 -13.35 9.32 -10.07
CA VAL A 158 -14.46 8.75 -10.87
C VAL A 158 -14.31 7.24 -11.09
N SER A 159 -13.10 6.69 -10.95
CA SER A 159 -12.84 5.26 -11.18
C SER A 159 -13.65 4.36 -10.23
N LYS A 160 -14.31 3.34 -10.79
CA LYS A 160 -15.06 2.32 -10.06
C LYS A 160 -14.21 1.08 -9.70
N GLU A 161 -12.89 1.11 -9.96
CA GLU A 161 -12.01 -0.04 -9.68
C GLU A 161 -11.88 -0.37 -8.19
N ARG A 162 -12.18 0.59 -7.32
CA ARG A 162 -12.04 0.44 -5.86
C ARG A 162 -13.08 1.29 -5.14
N GLU A 163 -13.49 0.81 -3.99
CA GLU A 163 -14.33 1.54 -3.04
C GLU A 163 -13.47 2.18 -1.95
N VAL A 164 -13.99 3.23 -1.33
CA VAL A 164 -13.38 3.84 -0.15
C VAL A 164 -13.75 2.97 1.05
N PRO A 165 -12.80 2.50 1.85
CA PRO A 165 -13.10 1.66 3.01
C PRO A 165 -13.74 2.48 4.14
N ASP A 166 -14.54 1.82 4.99
CA ASP A 166 -15.35 2.43 6.07
C ASP A 166 -14.55 3.21 7.12
N TYR A 167 -13.25 2.93 7.26
CA TYR A 167 -12.38 3.65 8.18
C TYR A 167 -11.88 5.00 7.64
N ILE A 168 -12.27 5.36 6.40
CA ILE A 168 -11.98 6.64 5.76
C ILE A 168 -13.30 7.29 5.34
N GLN A 169 -13.60 8.45 5.88
CA GLN A 169 -14.73 9.27 5.43
C GLN A 169 -14.27 10.16 4.27
N MET A 170 -14.98 10.09 3.15
CA MET A 170 -14.68 10.88 1.97
C MET A 170 -15.72 11.97 1.76
N ASP A 171 -15.27 13.21 1.62
CA ASP A 171 -16.06 14.35 1.12
C ASP A 171 -15.66 14.61 -0.33
N GLU A 172 -16.45 14.09 -1.25
CA GLU A 172 -16.17 14.22 -2.69
C GLU A 172 -16.26 15.67 -3.19
N LYS A 173 -17.19 16.46 -2.63
CA LYS A 173 -17.40 17.86 -3.05
C LYS A 173 -16.17 18.72 -2.74
N ASN A 174 -15.65 18.60 -1.53
CA ASN A 174 -14.49 19.36 -1.09
C ASN A 174 -13.16 18.67 -1.42
N LYS A 175 -13.19 17.43 -1.96
CA LYS A 175 -12.03 16.57 -2.22
C LYS A 175 -11.16 16.44 -0.95
N LYS A 176 -11.81 16.08 0.17
CA LYS A 176 -11.23 15.85 1.49
C LYS A 176 -11.49 14.43 1.95
N ALA A 177 -10.55 13.87 2.68
CA ALA A 177 -10.71 12.57 3.30
C ALA A 177 -10.27 12.64 4.77
N THR A 178 -11.03 12.04 5.67
CA THR A 178 -10.70 11.97 7.10
C THR A 178 -10.48 10.52 7.49
N LEU A 179 -9.37 10.23 8.16
CA LEU A 179 -9.12 8.93 8.74
C LEU A 179 -9.89 8.83 10.06
N ILE A 180 -11.02 8.10 10.09
CA ILE A 180 -11.88 8.00 11.28
C ILE A 180 -11.15 7.21 12.39
N ARG A 181 -10.57 6.07 12.04
CA ARG A 181 -9.89 5.16 12.98
C ARG A 181 -8.83 4.34 12.27
N ILE A 182 -7.91 3.79 13.04
CA ILE A 182 -6.93 2.83 12.53
C ILE A 182 -7.66 1.49 12.28
N PRO A 183 -7.58 0.92 11.06
CA PRO A 183 -8.30 -0.29 10.71
C PRO A 183 -7.68 -1.54 11.35
N LYS A 184 -8.52 -2.55 11.61
CA LYS A 184 -8.09 -3.91 11.91
C LYS A 184 -7.67 -4.62 10.61
N PHE A 185 -6.93 -5.71 10.71
CA PHE A 185 -6.49 -6.49 9.54
C PHE A 185 -7.66 -6.96 8.66
N SER A 186 -8.75 -7.42 9.29
CA SER A 186 -9.94 -7.91 8.60
C SER A 186 -10.70 -6.87 7.78
N GLU A 187 -10.54 -5.58 8.11
CA GLU A 187 -11.25 -4.47 7.48
C GLU A 187 -10.52 -3.92 6.25
N VAL A 188 -9.25 -4.31 6.09
CA VAL A 188 -8.44 -3.80 4.98
C VAL A 188 -8.79 -4.54 3.69
N PRO A 189 -9.23 -3.85 2.62
CA PRO A 189 -9.62 -4.48 1.37
C PRO A 189 -8.39 -4.90 0.55
N TYR A 190 -7.80 -6.03 0.94
CA TYR A 190 -6.73 -6.64 0.17
C TYR A 190 -7.31 -7.46 -1.00
N PRO A 191 -6.85 -7.27 -2.24
CA PRO A 191 -7.29 -8.08 -3.38
C PRO A 191 -6.69 -9.49 -3.41
N VAL A 192 -5.75 -9.76 -2.50
CA VAL A 192 -5.05 -11.05 -2.38
C VAL A 192 -4.88 -11.40 -0.91
N ILE A 193 -4.76 -12.69 -0.61
CA ILE A 193 -4.53 -13.18 0.75
C ILE A 193 -3.18 -12.64 1.25
N MET A 194 -3.21 -11.91 2.34
CA MET A 194 -2.04 -11.42 3.07
C MET A 194 -1.85 -12.24 4.34
N GLU A 195 -0.60 -12.55 4.66
CA GLU A 195 -0.23 -13.39 5.80
C GLU A 195 0.75 -12.63 6.72
N PRO A 196 0.25 -11.66 7.48
CA PRO A 196 1.12 -10.84 8.34
C PRO A 196 1.79 -11.66 9.46
N ASN A 197 1.23 -12.79 9.88
CA ASN A 197 1.84 -13.68 10.86
C ASN A 197 3.18 -14.24 10.36
N LEU A 198 3.24 -14.69 9.10
CA LEU A 198 4.49 -15.16 8.48
C LEU A 198 5.55 -14.04 8.37
N VAL A 199 5.10 -12.78 8.25
CA VAL A 199 6.01 -11.64 8.27
C VAL A 199 6.62 -11.43 9.66
N ILE A 200 5.82 -11.60 10.71
CA ILE A 200 6.29 -11.53 12.10
C ILE A 200 7.29 -12.63 12.38
N GLU A 201 6.97 -13.86 11.99
CA GLU A 201 7.88 -15.01 12.12
C GLU A 201 9.21 -14.80 11.39
N TYR A 202 9.16 -14.22 10.17
CA TYR A 202 10.37 -13.88 9.41
C TYR A 202 11.33 -12.96 10.16
N TYR A 203 10.80 -11.98 10.91
CA TYR A 203 11.62 -11.01 11.65
C TYR A 203 11.93 -11.42 13.09
N SER A 204 11.26 -12.43 13.63
CA SER A 204 11.51 -12.95 14.98
C SER A 204 12.69 -13.91 15.07
N ARG A 205 13.20 -14.33 13.94
CA ARG A 205 14.40 -15.18 13.83
C ARG A 205 15.70 -14.43 14.14
#